data_bd01e633150350008f9de9966d8a0dc8
#
_entry.id   bd01e633150350008f9de9966d8a0dc8
#
_cell.length_a   1.000
_cell.length_b   1.000
_cell.length_c   1.000
_cell.angle_alpha   90.00
_cell.angle_beta   90.00
_cell.angle_gamma   90.00
#
_symmetry.space_group_name_H-M   'P 1'
#
loop_
_entity.id
_entity.type
_entity.pdbx_description
1 polymer ?
#
loop_
_entity_poly.entity_id
_entity_poly.type
_entity_poly.pdbx_seq_one_letter_code
_entity_poly.pdbx_strand_id
1 'polypeptide(L)'
;MANLVSPGVQVTVTDESVYGPAGAGTVPMLFIATGQDKVDPTLTESDGIAKYTKSANANKPILVTSQRELTQYFGNVDFRKVSGTVQQGDETNEYGLLAAYSFLGQSSSAYITRADVDLNALRPVSSEPTGDPANLTYWIKPSTSSFGIWKYSTANTEWTEQTPTVEITSSGAPTAAVVTGGYHVVLE
;
A
#
# COMPACT_ATOMS: atom_id res chain seq x y z
N MET A 1 -51.81 25.90 19.54
CA MET A 1 -51.73 25.34 20.90
C MET A 1 -52.98 24.48 21.08
N ALA A 2 -52.81 23.21 21.27
CA ALA A 2 -53.94 22.32 21.57
C ALA A 2 -54.29 22.47 23.06
N ASN A 3 -55.49 22.98 23.35
CA ASN A 3 -55.98 23.02 24.73
C ASN A 3 -56.47 21.61 25.14
N LEU A 4 -55.75 20.98 26.03
CA LEU A 4 -56.19 19.76 26.67
C LEU A 4 -57.29 20.09 27.70
N VAL A 5 -58.49 19.61 27.47
CA VAL A 5 -59.69 19.83 28.34
C VAL A 5 -59.82 18.77 29.43
N SER A 6 -58.99 17.75 29.43
CA SER A 6 -58.91 16.71 30.45
C SER A 6 -57.48 16.30 30.76
N PRO A 7 -57.19 15.73 31.91
CA PRO A 7 -55.82 15.26 32.22
C PRO A 7 -55.42 14.23 31.16
N GLY A 8 -54.39 14.55 30.42
CA GLY A 8 -53.81 13.72 29.37
C GLY A 8 -52.30 13.91 29.33
N VAL A 9 -51.59 12.98 28.72
CA VAL A 9 -50.14 13.05 28.51
C VAL A 9 -49.92 13.58 27.11
N GLN A 10 -49.24 14.72 27.00
CA GLN A 10 -48.72 15.22 25.73
C GLN A 10 -47.31 14.70 25.56
N VAL A 11 -47.07 13.92 24.54
CA VAL A 11 -45.70 13.48 24.17
C VAL A 11 -45.27 14.37 23.01
N THR A 12 -44.22 15.14 23.24
CA THR A 12 -43.56 15.90 22.18
C THR A 12 -42.30 15.12 21.82
N VAL A 13 -42.21 14.59 20.62
CA VAL A 13 -41.00 14.00 20.09
C VAL A 13 -40.16 15.12 19.49
N THR A 14 -39.05 15.45 20.13
CA THR A 14 -38.05 16.37 19.55
C THR A 14 -37.01 15.51 18.89
N ASP A 15 -36.86 15.64 17.57
CA ASP A 15 -35.77 15.00 16.85
C ASP A 15 -34.50 15.82 17.14
N GLU A 16 -33.66 15.28 18.00
CA GLU A 16 -32.34 15.87 18.34
C GLU A 16 -31.23 15.40 17.37
N SER A 17 -31.60 14.69 16.31
CA SER A 17 -30.65 14.38 15.23
C SER A 17 -30.23 15.71 14.61
N VAL A 18 -29.08 16.20 15.00
CA VAL A 18 -28.46 17.36 14.35
C VAL A 18 -28.01 16.92 12.97
N TYR A 19 -28.90 16.96 12.00
CA TYR A 19 -28.50 17.07 10.60
C TYR A 19 -27.95 18.50 10.41
N GLY A 20 -26.75 18.74 10.95
CA GLY A 20 -26.01 19.91 10.53
C GLY A 20 -25.93 19.84 9.01
N PRO A 21 -26.20 20.93 8.25
CA PRO A 21 -25.85 20.96 6.86
C PRO A 21 -24.42 20.50 6.81
N ALA A 22 -24.14 19.46 6.02
CA ALA A 22 -22.76 19.01 5.81
C ALA A 22 -22.00 20.27 5.44
N GLY A 23 -21.28 20.84 6.41
CA GLY A 23 -20.46 22.00 6.18
C GLY A 23 -19.66 21.66 4.94
N ALA A 24 -19.34 22.62 4.09
CA ALA A 24 -18.56 22.41 2.88
C ALA A 24 -17.31 21.63 3.32
N GLY A 25 -17.45 20.31 3.37
CA GLY A 25 -16.55 19.43 4.07
C GLY A 25 -15.26 19.44 3.30
N THR A 26 -14.18 19.65 4.00
CA THR A 26 -12.84 19.47 3.44
C THR A 26 -12.79 18.07 2.84
N VAL A 27 -12.66 17.97 1.52
CA VAL A 27 -12.49 16.67 0.86
C VAL A 27 -11.07 16.20 1.19
N PRO A 28 -10.90 15.09 1.91
CA PRO A 28 -9.58 14.63 2.29
C PRO A 28 -8.79 14.13 1.07
N MET A 29 -7.47 14.22 1.17
CA MET A 29 -6.56 13.59 0.24
C MET A 29 -5.90 12.40 0.91
N LEU A 30 -6.00 11.23 0.29
CA LEU A 30 -5.42 9.99 0.76
C LEU A 30 -4.27 9.56 -0.18
N PHE A 31 -3.13 9.27 0.40
CA PHE A 31 -1.99 8.70 -0.31
C PHE A 31 -1.98 7.21 -0.09
N ILE A 32 -1.93 6.46 -1.20
CA ILE A 32 -1.94 5.01 -1.19
C ILE A 32 -0.77 4.43 -1.98
N ALA A 33 -0.35 3.23 -1.61
CA ALA A 33 0.52 2.38 -2.41
C ALA A 33 -0.25 1.11 -2.80
N THR A 34 -0.07 0.65 -4.02
CA THR A 34 -0.69 -0.57 -4.55
C THR A 34 0.28 -1.34 -5.44
N GLY A 35 -0.06 -2.56 -5.78
CA GLY A 35 0.57 -3.23 -6.92
C GLY A 35 0.33 -2.45 -8.22
N GLN A 36 1.25 -2.63 -9.17
CA GLN A 36 1.15 -2.03 -10.50
C GLN A 36 0.34 -2.95 -11.44
N ASP A 37 -0.24 -2.35 -12.49
CA ASP A 37 -0.99 -3.03 -13.55
C ASP A 37 -2.05 -4.04 -13.06
N LYS A 38 -2.74 -3.70 -12.00
CA LYS A 38 -3.81 -4.52 -11.43
C LYS A 38 -5.00 -4.62 -12.38
N VAL A 39 -5.70 -5.73 -12.31
CA VAL A 39 -6.92 -5.94 -13.11
C VAL A 39 -8.05 -5.05 -12.59
N ASP A 40 -8.80 -4.44 -13.51
CA ASP A 40 -10.09 -3.80 -13.21
C ASP A 40 -11.16 -4.89 -13.04
N PRO A 41 -11.67 -5.13 -11.83
CA PRO A 41 -12.63 -6.21 -11.59
C PRO A 41 -14.02 -5.91 -12.14
N THR A 42 -14.26 -4.72 -12.67
CA THR A 42 -15.55 -4.34 -13.27
C THR A 42 -15.61 -4.70 -14.75
N LEU A 43 -14.48 -5.05 -15.36
CA LEU A 43 -14.38 -5.48 -16.74
C LEU A 43 -14.47 -7.01 -16.81
N THR A 44 -15.19 -7.50 -17.82
CA THR A 44 -15.35 -8.94 -18.09
C THR A 44 -14.15 -9.55 -18.81
N GLU A 45 -13.32 -8.71 -19.40
CA GLU A 45 -12.12 -9.11 -20.13
C GLU A 45 -10.93 -9.13 -19.17
N SER A 46 -10.13 -10.19 -19.20
CA SER A 46 -8.93 -10.36 -18.36
C SER A 46 -7.83 -9.34 -18.63
N ASP A 47 -7.93 -8.56 -19.70
CA ASP A 47 -6.92 -7.60 -20.14
C ASP A 47 -7.19 -6.16 -19.67
N GLY A 48 -8.29 -5.96 -18.93
CA GLY A 48 -8.64 -4.66 -18.38
C GLY A 48 -7.76 -4.28 -17.20
N ILE A 49 -6.80 -3.38 -17.42
CA ILE A 49 -5.95 -2.85 -16.34
C ILE A 49 -6.65 -1.65 -15.69
N ALA A 50 -6.75 -1.67 -14.37
CA ALA A 50 -7.25 -0.57 -13.58
C ALA A 50 -6.40 0.69 -13.83
N LYS A 51 -7.04 1.73 -14.36
CA LYS A 51 -6.39 2.87 -15.02
C LYS A 51 -5.29 3.53 -14.18
N TYR A 52 -5.53 3.68 -12.87
CA TYR A 52 -4.62 4.43 -12.00
C TYR A 52 -3.61 3.53 -11.27
N THR A 53 -3.53 2.26 -11.63
CA THR A 53 -2.43 1.38 -11.21
C THR A 53 -1.24 1.39 -12.17
N LYS A 54 -1.41 1.99 -13.35
CA LYS A 54 -0.30 2.19 -14.30
C LYS A 54 0.68 3.25 -13.77
N SER A 55 2.00 3.03 -13.93
CA SER A 55 3.03 3.99 -13.51
C SER A 55 2.82 5.38 -14.13
N ALA A 56 2.43 5.46 -15.40
CA ALA A 56 2.13 6.73 -16.09
C ALA A 56 1.05 7.59 -15.42
N ASN A 57 0.21 7.00 -14.55
CA ASN A 57 -0.86 7.67 -13.82
C ASN A 57 -0.55 7.82 -12.32
N ALA A 58 0.61 7.41 -11.87
CA ALA A 58 1.06 7.62 -10.49
C ALA A 58 1.22 9.10 -10.15
N ASN A 59 1.20 9.42 -8.86
CA ASN A 59 1.36 10.77 -8.31
C ASN A 59 0.33 11.81 -8.80
N LYS A 60 -0.77 11.35 -9.42
CA LYS A 60 -1.85 12.22 -9.87
C LYS A 60 -3.04 12.10 -8.91
N PRO A 61 -3.48 13.21 -8.28
CA PRO A 61 -4.68 13.17 -7.45
C PRO A 61 -5.92 13.03 -8.32
N ILE A 62 -6.80 12.11 -7.96
CA ILE A 62 -8.10 11.92 -8.60
C ILE A 62 -9.20 11.97 -7.55
N LEU A 63 -10.33 12.58 -7.91
CA LEU A 63 -11.51 12.55 -7.07
C LEU A 63 -12.21 11.21 -7.26
N VAL A 64 -12.47 10.53 -6.16
CA VAL A 64 -13.21 9.26 -6.11
C VAL A 64 -14.42 9.45 -5.20
N THR A 65 -15.59 9.03 -5.67
CA THR A 65 -16.88 9.30 -5.03
C THR A 65 -17.57 8.05 -4.48
N SER A 66 -17.02 6.87 -4.72
CA SER A 66 -17.61 5.62 -4.25
C SER A 66 -16.58 4.51 -4.16
N GLN A 67 -16.88 3.50 -3.34
CA GLN A 67 -16.09 2.27 -3.24
C GLN A 67 -15.97 1.54 -4.59
N ARG A 68 -17.05 1.53 -5.38
CA ARG A 68 -17.06 0.92 -6.72
C ARG A 68 -16.08 1.61 -7.65
N GLU A 69 -16.10 2.94 -7.67
CA GLU A 69 -15.19 3.74 -8.49
C GLU A 69 -13.72 3.54 -8.05
N LEU A 70 -13.47 3.47 -6.73
CA LEU A 70 -12.15 3.15 -6.20
C LEU A 70 -11.65 1.79 -6.73
N THR A 71 -12.49 0.77 -6.66
CA THR A 71 -12.15 -0.58 -7.13
C THR A 71 -11.91 -0.62 -8.64
N GLN A 72 -12.71 0.12 -9.42
CA GLN A 72 -12.52 0.25 -10.86
C GLN A 72 -11.18 0.92 -11.20
N TYR A 73 -10.78 1.92 -10.44
CA TYR A 73 -9.59 2.71 -10.71
C TYR A 73 -8.29 2.07 -10.20
N PHE A 74 -8.35 1.35 -9.07
CA PHE A 74 -7.18 0.80 -8.38
C PHE A 74 -7.20 -0.72 -8.21
N GLY A 75 -8.21 -1.41 -8.73
CA GLY A 75 -8.39 -2.85 -8.56
C GLY A 75 -8.84 -3.22 -7.14
N ASN A 76 -9.01 -4.52 -6.91
CA ASN A 76 -9.30 -5.05 -5.58
C ASN A 76 -8.09 -4.91 -4.66
N VAL A 77 -8.34 -4.78 -3.37
CA VAL A 77 -7.28 -4.84 -2.35
C VAL A 77 -6.58 -6.20 -2.43
N ASP A 78 -5.26 -6.17 -2.51
CA ASP A 78 -4.44 -7.39 -2.52
C ASP A 78 -3.57 -7.47 -1.27
N PHE A 79 -3.61 -8.65 -0.63
CA PHE A 79 -2.77 -8.99 0.51
C PHE A 79 -1.85 -10.13 0.12
N ARG A 80 -0.59 -10.02 0.55
CA ARG A 80 0.40 -11.07 0.36
C ARG A 80 -0.11 -12.40 0.92
N LYS A 81 0.05 -13.46 0.14
CA LYS A 81 -0.27 -14.82 0.55
C LYS A 81 0.96 -15.71 0.45
N VAL A 82 1.15 -16.55 1.44
CA VAL A 82 2.13 -17.63 1.42
C VAL A 82 1.39 -18.95 1.52
N SER A 83 1.54 -19.81 0.55
CA SER A 83 0.80 -21.09 0.45
C SER A 83 -0.71 -20.91 0.62
N GLY A 84 -1.28 -19.84 0.04
CA GLY A 84 -2.71 -19.52 0.10
C GLY A 84 -3.16 -18.81 1.38
N THR A 85 -2.32 -18.70 2.40
CA THR A 85 -2.64 -18.03 3.66
C THR A 85 -2.20 -16.56 3.62
N VAL A 86 -3.12 -15.65 3.97
CA VAL A 86 -2.83 -14.21 4.06
C VAL A 86 -1.82 -13.96 5.18
N GLN A 87 -0.78 -13.19 4.86
CA GLN A 87 0.23 -12.74 5.80
C GLN A 87 -0.21 -11.41 6.41
N GLN A 88 -0.76 -11.47 7.62
CA GLN A 88 -1.16 -10.27 8.35
C GLN A 88 0.08 -9.49 8.82
N GLY A 89 0.01 -8.17 8.75
CA GLY A 89 1.12 -7.29 9.16
C GLY A 89 2.27 -7.18 8.14
N ASP A 90 2.17 -7.82 6.98
CA ASP A 90 3.17 -7.67 5.92
C ASP A 90 3.11 -6.25 5.35
N GLU A 91 4.26 -5.61 5.24
CA GLU A 91 4.41 -4.23 4.77
C GLU A 91 4.03 -4.04 3.29
N THR A 92 4.01 -5.12 2.50
CA THR A 92 3.58 -5.09 1.11
C THR A 92 2.08 -5.28 0.93
N ASN A 93 1.32 -5.37 2.02
CA ASN A 93 -0.13 -5.41 1.98
C ASN A 93 -0.71 -4.03 1.66
N GLU A 94 -1.75 -3.99 0.85
CA GLU A 94 -2.39 -2.76 0.41
C GLU A 94 -3.31 -2.14 1.48
N TYR A 95 -2.78 -1.92 2.69
CA TYR A 95 -3.55 -1.33 3.80
C TYR A 95 -4.06 0.08 3.49
N GLY A 96 -3.29 0.87 2.72
CA GLY A 96 -3.71 2.20 2.29
C GLY A 96 -4.95 2.15 1.40
N LEU A 97 -5.00 1.20 0.46
CA LEU A 97 -6.17 1.00 -0.41
C LEU A 97 -7.38 0.50 0.39
N LEU A 98 -7.16 -0.41 1.35
CA LEU A 98 -8.21 -0.89 2.25
C LEU A 98 -8.78 0.24 3.11
N ALA A 99 -7.92 1.10 3.65
CA ALA A 99 -8.33 2.27 4.42
C ALA A 99 -9.15 3.25 3.57
N ALA A 100 -8.72 3.51 2.33
CA ALA A 100 -9.47 4.34 1.38
C ALA A 100 -10.84 3.74 1.04
N TYR A 101 -10.89 2.43 0.85
CA TYR A 101 -12.15 1.72 0.61
C TYR A 101 -13.11 1.85 1.80
N SER A 102 -12.61 1.64 3.02
CA SER A 102 -13.38 1.77 4.25
C SER A 102 -13.85 3.21 4.48
N PHE A 103 -12.99 4.19 4.21
CA PHE A 103 -13.34 5.62 4.30
C PHE A 103 -14.48 5.98 3.36
N LEU A 104 -14.43 5.55 2.09
CA LEU A 104 -15.49 5.82 1.10
C LEU A 104 -16.81 5.09 1.40
N GLY A 105 -16.80 4.12 2.32
CA GLY A 105 -18.02 3.51 2.86
C GLY A 105 -18.77 4.43 3.83
N GLN A 106 -18.09 5.42 4.40
CA GLN A 106 -18.65 6.36 5.38
C GLN A 106 -18.70 7.80 4.85
N SER A 107 -17.95 8.10 3.79
CA SER A 107 -17.83 9.44 3.19
C SER A 107 -18.25 9.44 1.74
N SER A 108 -18.68 10.60 1.25
CA SER A 108 -19.17 10.78 -0.12
C SER A 108 -18.04 10.97 -1.16
N SER A 109 -16.82 11.34 -0.73
CA SER A 109 -15.72 11.59 -1.68
C SER A 109 -14.37 11.73 -0.99
N ALA A 110 -13.31 11.42 -1.73
CA ALA A 110 -11.92 11.68 -1.34
C ALA A 110 -11.05 11.89 -2.59
N TYR A 111 -10.00 12.69 -2.48
CA TYR A 111 -8.91 12.68 -3.45
C TYR A 111 -7.97 11.53 -3.13
N ILE A 112 -7.70 10.68 -4.11
CA ILE A 112 -6.78 9.55 -3.98
C ILE A 112 -5.57 9.80 -4.85
N THR A 113 -4.38 9.64 -4.27
CA THR A 113 -3.11 9.73 -4.99
C THR A 113 -2.33 8.44 -4.75
N ARG A 114 -2.04 7.70 -5.81
CA ARG A 114 -1.17 6.53 -5.73
C ARG A 114 0.29 6.96 -5.85
N ALA A 115 1.14 6.52 -4.92
CA ALA A 115 2.59 6.64 -5.07
C ALA A 115 3.07 5.77 -6.26
N ASP A 116 4.15 6.20 -6.93
CA ASP A 116 4.78 5.42 -8.00
C ASP A 116 5.64 4.31 -7.41
N VAL A 117 4.97 3.33 -6.82
CA VAL A 117 5.56 2.15 -6.20
C VAL A 117 4.76 0.94 -6.65
N ASP A 118 5.44 -0.15 -6.94
CA ASP A 118 4.83 -1.46 -7.14
C ASP A 118 5.06 -2.33 -5.92
N LEU A 119 4.03 -2.48 -5.08
CA LEU A 119 4.11 -3.32 -3.88
C LEU A 119 4.37 -4.80 -4.21
N ASN A 120 3.95 -5.26 -5.38
CA ASN A 120 4.21 -6.64 -5.80
C ASN A 120 5.69 -6.87 -6.10
N ALA A 121 6.37 -5.87 -6.66
CA ALA A 121 7.81 -5.94 -6.93
C ALA A 121 8.66 -5.92 -5.65
N LEU A 122 8.12 -5.35 -4.56
CA LEU A 122 8.80 -5.33 -3.27
C LEU A 122 8.67 -6.66 -2.48
N ARG A 123 7.74 -7.53 -2.91
CA ARG A 123 7.54 -8.82 -2.23
C ARG A 123 8.78 -9.70 -2.38
N PRO A 124 9.23 -10.35 -1.30
CA PRO A 124 10.35 -11.29 -1.40
C PRO A 124 9.99 -12.44 -2.32
N VAL A 125 10.89 -12.72 -3.25
CA VAL A 125 10.77 -13.81 -4.22
C VAL A 125 11.80 -14.89 -3.94
N SER A 126 11.47 -16.15 -4.19
CA SER A 126 12.38 -17.28 -4.00
C SER A 126 13.35 -17.48 -5.17
N SER A 127 13.09 -16.83 -6.29
CA SER A 127 13.89 -16.90 -7.51
C SER A 127 14.50 -15.54 -7.82
N GLU A 128 15.58 -15.54 -8.57
CA GLU A 128 16.18 -14.33 -9.10
C GLU A 128 15.14 -13.54 -9.92
N PRO A 129 14.99 -12.22 -9.67
CA PRO A 129 14.11 -11.39 -10.48
C PRO A 129 14.52 -11.43 -11.94
N THR A 130 13.55 -11.65 -12.82
CA THR A 130 13.77 -11.70 -14.28
C THR A 130 13.53 -10.31 -14.88
N GLY A 131 14.18 -10.05 -16.01
CA GLY A 131 14.07 -8.79 -16.73
C GLY A 131 15.29 -7.91 -16.51
N ASP A 132 15.12 -6.60 -16.70
CA ASP A 132 16.17 -5.59 -16.52
C ASP A 132 15.79 -4.67 -15.35
N PRO A 133 16.08 -5.08 -14.09
CA PRO A 133 15.73 -4.28 -12.92
C PRO A 133 16.56 -2.98 -12.89
N ALA A 134 16.01 -1.97 -12.22
CA ALA A 134 16.69 -0.69 -12.07
C ALA A 134 18.08 -0.85 -11.44
N ASN A 135 19.01 0.01 -11.83
CA ASN A 135 20.34 0.02 -11.23
C ASN A 135 20.23 0.18 -9.70
N LEU A 136 21.08 -0.54 -8.96
CA LEU A 136 21.09 -0.59 -7.49
C LEU A 136 19.89 -1.34 -6.86
N THR A 137 19.12 -2.10 -7.63
CA THR A 137 18.15 -3.04 -7.04
C THR A 137 18.89 -4.14 -6.29
N TYR A 138 18.40 -4.50 -5.11
CA TYR A 138 18.97 -5.54 -4.26
C TYR A 138 18.01 -6.73 -4.20
N TRP A 139 18.59 -7.91 -4.28
CA TRP A 139 17.86 -9.16 -4.10
C TRP A 139 18.52 -9.99 -3.00
N ILE A 140 17.69 -10.52 -2.10
CA ILE A 140 18.15 -11.45 -1.06
C ILE A 140 17.79 -12.86 -1.50
N LYS A 141 18.78 -13.71 -1.69
CA LYS A 141 18.60 -15.10 -2.10
C LYS A 141 18.30 -15.98 -0.88
N PRO A 142 17.03 -16.40 -0.66
CA PRO A 142 16.66 -17.15 0.54
C PRO A 142 17.06 -18.61 0.50
N SER A 143 17.48 -19.15 -0.65
CA SER A 143 17.74 -20.58 -0.87
C SER A 143 19.16 -21.03 -0.50
N THR A 144 20.04 -20.11 -0.14
CA THR A 144 21.38 -20.44 0.33
C THR A 144 21.42 -20.43 1.85
N SER A 145 22.09 -21.41 2.45
CA SER A 145 22.32 -21.48 3.90
C SER A 145 23.20 -20.34 4.41
N SER A 146 23.81 -19.57 3.53
CA SER A 146 24.52 -18.32 3.81
C SER A 146 23.65 -17.14 3.37
N PHE A 147 23.57 -16.12 4.21
CA PHE A 147 22.90 -14.88 3.90
C PHE A 147 23.55 -14.24 2.67
N GLY A 148 22.79 -14.10 1.55
CA GLY A 148 23.28 -13.52 0.31
C GLY A 148 22.54 -12.24 -0.04
N ILE A 149 23.28 -11.15 -0.21
CA ILE A 149 22.77 -9.89 -0.76
C ILE A 149 23.32 -9.77 -2.19
N TRP A 150 22.43 -9.55 -3.15
CA TRP A 150 22.79 -9.41 -4.56
C TRP A 150 22.44 -8.00 -5.04
N LYS A 151 23.40 -7.37 -5.73
CA LYS A 151 23.25 -6.04 -6.30
C LYS A 151 23.25 -6.13 -7.82
N TYR A 152 22.21 -5.55 -8.44
CA TYR A 152 22.13 -5.46 -9.89
C TYR A 152 22.99 -4.31 -10.44
N SER A 153 23.70 -4.58 -11.53
CA SER A 153 24.45 -3.59 -12.29
C SER A 153 23.88 -3.49 -13.70
N THR A 154 23.26 -2.37 -14.05
CA THR A 154 22.78 -2.13 -15.42
C THR A 154 23.92 -2.04 -16.44
N ALA A 155 25.14 -1.65 -16.01
CA ALA A 155 26.30 -1.56 -16.88
C ALA A 155 26.78 -2.95 -17.35
N ASN A 156 26.65 -3.97 -16.50
CA ASN A 156 27.09 -5.34 -16.77
C ASN A 156 25.91 -6.28 -17.06
N THR A 157 24.68 -5.80 -16.86
CA THR A 157 23.43 -6.58 -17.03
C THR A 157 23.45 -7.87 -16.17
N GLU A 158 24.01 -7.80 -14.96
CA GLU A 158 24.19 -8.96 -14.08
C GLU A 158 23.97 -8.63 -12.61
N TRP A 159 23.66 -9.70 -11.85
CA TRP A 159 23.61 -9.69 -10.39
C TRP A 159 24.99 -10.04 -9.82
N THR A 160 25.54 -9.19 -8.99
CA THR A 160 26.79 -9.43 -8.29
C THR A 160 26.53 -9.67 -6.81
N GLU A 161 27.00 -10.81 -6.29
CA GLU A 161 26.93 -11.10 -4.86
C GLU A 161 27.74 -10.08 -4.07
N GLN A 162 27.12 -9.54 -3.03
CA GLN A 162 27.77 -8.64 -2.09
C GLN A 162 28.08 -9.44 -0.82
N THR A 163 29.33 -9.54 -0.47
CA THR A 163 29.74 -10.22 0.77
C THR A 163 29.69 -9.21 1.90
N PRO A 164 28.72 -9.28 2.82
CA PRO A 164 28.68 -8.40 3.96
C PRO A 164 29.77 -8.80 4.98
N THR A 165 30.37 -7.82 5.60
CA THR A 165 31.15 -8.04 6.83
C THR A 165 30.16 -8.13 7.98
N VAL A 166 30.14 -9.29 8.66
CA VAL A 166 29.27 -9.47 9.84
C VAL A 166 30.12 -9.12 11.06
N GLU A 167 29.68 -8.15 11.84
CA GLU A 167 30.30 -7.74 13.09
C GLU A 167 29.28 -7.91 14.23
N ILE A 168 29.68 -8.58 15.27
CA ILE A 168 28.90 -8.71 16.51
C ILE A 168 29.43 -7.68 17.47
N THR A 169 28.63 -6.68 17.81
CA THR A 169 29.02 -5.61 18.73
C THR A 169 27.96 -5.36 19.77
N SER A 170 28.36 -5.09 20.98
CA SER A 170 27.47 -4.71 22.08
C SER A 170 27.18 -3.19 22.13
N SER A 171 27.67 -2.41 21.19
CA SER A 171 27.62 -0.95 21.24
C SER A 171 27.11 -0.26 19.98
N GLY A 172 26.44 -0.98 19.10
CA GLY A 172 25.67 -0.39 17.99
C GLY A 172 26.44 0.32 16.86
N ALA A 173 27.75 0.56 16.99
CA ALA A 173 28.57 1.16 15.94
C ALA A 173 29.63 0.19 15.44
N PRO A 174 29.75 -0.08 14.13
CA PRO A 174 30.79 -0.92 13.59
C PRO A 174 32.17 -0.32 13.87
N THR A 175 33.08 -1.15 14.37
CA THR A 175 34.48 -0.74 14.70
C THR A 175 35.44 -1.04 13.58
N ALA A 176 35.10 -1.97 12.68
CA ALA A 176 35.89 -2.28 11.51
C ALA A 176 35.85 -1.14 10.50
N ALA A 177 36.99 -0.88 9.85
CA ALA A 177 37.09 0.13 8.80
C ALA A 177 36.10 -0.19 7.67
N VAL A 178 35.12 0.70 7.48
CA VAL A 178 34.16 0.57 6.40
C VAL A 178 34.86 0.83 5.08
N VAL A 179 34.93 -0.16 4.22
CA VAL A 179 35.40 0.02 2.85
C VAL A 179 34.26 0.71 2.07
N THR A 180 34.57 1.75 1.32
CA THR A 180 33.58 2.46 0.49
C THR A 180 32.85 1.46 -0.40
N GLY A 181 31.52 1.37 -0.25
CA GLY A 181 30.66 0.40 -0.94
C GLY A 181 30.57 -0.97 -0.28
N GLY A 182 31.17 -1.16 0.90
CA GLY A 182 31.00 -2.38 1.70
C GLY A 182 29.72 -2.36 2.52
N TYR A 183 29.24 -3.54 2.88
CA TYR A 183 28.06 -3.75 3.71
C TYR A 183 28.48 -4.33 5.05
N HIS A 184 27.96 -3.75 6.13
CA HIS A 184 28.12 -4.28 7.46
C HIS A 184 26.77 -4.73 8.01
N VAL A 185 26.73 -5.91 8.58
CA VAL A 185 25.58 -6.41 9.35
C VAL A 185 25.98 -6.37 10.81
N VAL A 186 25.31 -5.55 11.58
CA VAL A 186 25.50 -5.46 13.03
C VAL A 186 24.44 -6.33 13.70
N LEU A 187 24.88 -7.27 14.52
CA LEU A 187 24.01 -8.09 15.36
C LEU A 187 24.16 -7.62 16.80
N GLU A 188 23.09 -7.15 17.41
CA GLU A 188 22.98 -6.74 18.81
C GLU A 188 22.45 -7.88 19.69
#